data_2acb09481f2442ddf671041d3b4d134f
#
_entry.id   2acb09481f2442ddf671041d3b4d134f
#
_cell.length_a   1.000
_cell.length_b   1.000
_cell.length_c   1.000
_cell.angle_alpha   90.00
_cell.angle_beta   90.00
_cell.angle_gamma   90.00
#
_symmetry.space_group_name_H-M   'P 1'
#
loop_
_entity.id
_entity.type
_entity.pdbx_description
1 polymer ?
#
loop_
_entity_poly.entity_id
_entity_poly.type
_entity_poly.pdbx_seq_one_letter_code
_entity_poly.pdbx_strand_id
1 'polypeptide(L)'
;MKKLFIIAIILMVTNRMLAQTGPDYQLHLQLVDESSVFESPDYYTWGGSPIKGNDGLYHLYYSRWEKKYGFMAWVTHSEIAHAVSKSPLGPYVFHDVVFPRRGKQYWDGMNTHNPTVHFFNGKYYLYYTGNTGDDNNVVGQLNFSHRNNQRLGVAVADSPYGPWKRFDKPVIDVSADSTAPDALMMANPSITQMKDGRYLMIYKGVAKKNPGIFGGPVVHLCAIAKSPLGPFKKILKPIFIVKDSPFPAEDPYIWLQGKYYYAIVKDFHGAFTHHGLSLALFYSKNGIDWKPVNNCLLTVPEIHWKNGKVTKLKFLERPQLLIEHGKPTALFLAAHELEDSTNMGKANTFNVHIALK
;
A
#
# COMPACT_ATOMS: atom_id res chain seq x y z
N MET A 1 53.55 39.22 -48.32
CA MET A 1 52.23 39.15 -47.57
C MET A 1 51.95 37.70 -47.23
N LYS A 2 52.23 37.30 -45.96
CA LYS A 2 51.96 35.93 -45.45
C LYS A 2 50.62 35.95 -44.77
N LYS A 3 49.66 35.19 -45.30
CA LYS A 3 48.31 34.97 -44.67
C LYS A 3 48.45 33.91 -43.60
N LEU A 4 48.24 34.31 -42.36
CA LEU A 4 48.11 33.42 -41.20
C LEU A 4 46.67 32.78 -41.20
N PHE A 5 46.56 31.48 -41.34
CA PHE A 5 45.31 30.75 -41.10
C PHE A 5 45.25 30.37 -39.61
N ILE A 6 44.32 30.95 -38.89
CA ILE A 6 43.98 30.54 -37.50
C ILE A 6 42.92 29.43 -37.60
N ILE A 7 43.31 28.21 -37.26
CA ILE A 7 42.36 27.06 -37.10
C ILE A 7 41.85 27.14 -35.67
N ALA A 8 40.58 27.52 -35.50
CA ALA A 8 39.88 27.44 -34.23
C ALA A 8 39.40 26.00 -34.03
N ILE A 9 40.03 25.26 -33.11
CA ILE A 9 39.56 23.94 -32.67
C ILE A 9 38.45 24.17 -31.64
N ILE A 10 37.20 23.96 -32.05
CA ILE A 10 36.04 23.93 -31.14
C ILE A 10 36.05 22.57 -30.44
N LEU A 11 36.51 22.54 -29.18
CA LEU A 11 36.31 21.39 -28.28
C LEU A 11 34.81 21.33 -27.90
N MET A 12 34.05 20.50 -28.57
CA MET A 12 32.74 20.08 -28.07
C MET A 12 32.93 19.19 -26.84
N VAL A 13 32.83 19.78 -25.67
CA VAL A 13 32.67 19.02 -24.42
C VAL A 13 31.26 18.46 -24.42
N THR A 14 31.08 17.24 -24.90
CA THR A 14 29.85 16.49 -24.70
C THR A 14 29.74 16.11 -23.22
N ASN A 15 29.05 16.95 -22.44
CA ASN A 15 28.56 16.54 -21.12
C ASN A 15 27.60 15.37 -21.32
N ARG A 16 28.11 14.13 -21.38
CA ARG A 16 27.32 12.96 -21.11
C ARG A 16 26.94 13.07 -19.63
N MET A 17 25.74 13.62 -19.36
CA MET A 17 25.05 13.30 -18.12
C MET A 17 24.96 11.77 -18.08
N LEU A 18 25.82 11.14 -17.29
CA LEU A 18 25.63 9.76 -16.87
C LEU A 18 24.30 9.75 -16.11
N ALA A 19 23.22 9.47 -16.82
CA ALA A 19 21.96 9.13 -16.20
C ALA A 19 22.30 8.03 -15.22
N GLN A 20 22.17 8.32 -13.91
CA GLN A 20 22.44 7.35 -12.87
C GLN A 20 21.32 6.31 -12.98
N THR A 21 21.58 5.29 -13.80
CA THR A 21 20.66 4.19 -14.04
C THR A 21 20.40 3.52 -12.70
N GLY A 22 19.12 3.40 -12.35
CA GLY A 22 18.67 2.64 -11.16
C GLY A 22 19.08 1.18 -11.27
N PRO A 23 18.85 0.39 -10.22
CA PRO A 23 19.02 -1.05 -10.32
C PRO A 23 18.08 -1.59 -11.40
N ASP A 24 18.58 -2.54 -12.17
CA ASP A 24 17.74 -3.36 -13.03
C ASP A 24 17.08 -4.43 -12.15
N TYR A 25 15.91 -4.08 -11.64
CA TYR A 25 15.14 -4.92 -10.72
C TYR A 25 13.70 -5.06 -11.21
N GLN A 26 13.25 -6.28 -11.34
CA GLN A 26 11.88 -6.61 -11.76
C GLN A 26 11.29 -7.72 -10.89
N LEU A 27 9.99 -7.70 -10.73
CA LEU A 27 9.18 -8.80 -10.20
C LEU A 27 8.47 -9.47 -11.38
N HIS A 28 8.80 -10.72 -11.65
CA HIS A 28 8.22 -11.46 -12.77
C HIS A 28 6.92 -12.15 -12.35
N LEU A 29 5.79 -11.53 -12.71
CA LEU A 29 4.45 -12.04 -12.42
C LEU A 29 4.19 -13.29 -13.24
N GLN A 30 3.70 -14.35 -12.58
CA GLN A 30 3.28 -15.59 -13.25
C GLN A 30 1.78 -15.53 -13.60
N LEU A 31 1.34 -16.40 -14.49
CA LEU A 31 -0.08 -16.56 -14.81
C LEU A 31 -0.86 -17.02 -13.57
N VAL A 32 -2.06 -16.47 -13.39
CA VAL A 32 -2.91 -16.69 -12.21
C VAL A 32 -3.76 -17.92 -12.38
N ASP A 33 -3.83 -18.73 -11.33
CA ASP A 33 -4.77 -19.83 -11.20
C ASP A 33 -6.08 -19.34 -10.58
N GLU A 34 -7.23 -19.89 -10.97
CA GLU A 34 -8.52 -19.49 -10.39
C GLU A 34 -8.60 -19.75 -8.87
N SER A 35 -7.90 -20.78 -8.39
CA SER A 35 -7.79 -21.06 -6.95
C SER A 35 -6.99 -20.01 -6.15
N SER A 36 -6.30 -19.09 -6.85
CA SER A 36 -5.53 -17.99 -6.27
C SER A 36 -6.36 -16.70 -6.11
N VAL A 37 -7.68 -16.82 -6.11
CA VAL A 37 -8.62 -15.74 -5.82
C VAL A 37 -9.27 -15.99 -4.46
N PHE A 38 -9.41 -14.90 -3.68
CA PHE A 38 -10.13 -14.92 -2.42
C PHE A 38 -11.21 -13.85 -2.43
N GLU A 39 -12.46 -14.27 -2.36
CA GLU A 39 -13.64 -13.41 -2.42
C GLU A 39 -14.73 -13.86 -1.46
N SER A 40 -15.77 -13.06 -1.32
CA SER A 40 -16.95 -13.37 -0.53
C SER A 40 -18.23 -12.95 -1.25
N PRO A 41 -19.30 -13.74 -1.21
CA PRO A 41 -20.58 -13.34 -1.80
C PRO A 41 -21.21 -12.15 -1.08
N ASP A 42 -21.02 -12.00 0.23
CA ASP A 42 -21.69 -11.01 1.08
C ASP A 42 -20.84 -9.79 1.41
N TYR A 43 -19.51 -9.90 1.25
CA TYR A 43 -18.56 -8.87 1.63
C TYR A 43 -17.74 -8.39 0.45
N TYR A 44 -17.46 -7.10 0.40
CA TYR A 44 -16.29 -6.60 -0.31
C TYR A 44 -15.05 -7.10 0.44
N THR A 45 -14.06 -7.64 -0.29
CA THR A 45 -12.77 -8.06 0.24
C THR A 45 -11.66 -7.21 -0.36
N TRP A 46 -10.76 -6.67 0.47
CA TRP A 46 -9.82 -5.67 0.04
C TRP A 46 -8.46 -5.76 0.74
N GLY A 47 -7.36 -5.55 0.01
CA GLY A 47 -6.02 -5.29 0.55
C GLY A 47 -5.48 -6.38 1.47
N GLY A 48 -5.42 -7.62 1.00
CA GLY A 48 -4.92 -8.75 1.76
C GLY A 48 -3.39 -8.71 1.99
N SER A 49 -2.96 -8.78 3.24
CA SER A 49 -1.56 -8.86 3.65
C SER A 49 -1.20 -10.27 4.12
N PRO A 50 -0.32 -10.99 3.38
CA PRO A 50 0.02 -12.37 3.68
C PRO A 50 1.21 -12.47 4.64
N ILE A 51 1.23 -13.55 5.42
CA ILE A 51 2.41 -13.99 6.18
C ILE A 51 2.38 -15.51 6.36
N LYS A 52 3.56 -16.15 6.36
CA LYS A 52 3.69 -17.54 6.79
C LYS A 52 3.81 -17.59 8.30
N GLY A 53 2.94 -18.34 8.95
CA GLY A 53 2.95 -18.53 10.40
C GLY A 53 3.98 -19.54 10.87
N ASN A 54 4.27 -19.51 12.17
CA ASN A 54 5.13 -20.51 12.81
C ASN A 54 4.47 -21.91 12.86
N ASP A 55 3.16 -21.98 12.64
CA ASP A 55 2.38 -23.21 12.48
C ASP A 55 2.53 -23.85 11.09
N GLY A 56 3.29 -23.19 10.19
CA GLY A 56 3.52 -23.63 8.82
C GLY A 56 2.41 -23.26 7.84
N LEU A 57 1.33 -22.64 8.31
CA LEU A 57 0.22 -22.17 7.48
C LEU A 57 0.46 -20.75 6.95
N TYR A 58 -0.31 -20.36 5.95
CA TYR A 58 -0.30 -19.01 5.39
C TYR A 58 -1.52 -18.26 5.90
N HIS A 59 -1.29 -17.08 6.47
CA HIS A 59 -2.28 -16.21 7.07
C HIS A 59 -2.47 -14.98 6.19
N LEU A 60 -3.72 -14.63 5.92
CA LEU A 60 -4.10 -13.46 5.13
C LEU A 60 -4.96 -12.54 5.99
N TYR A 61 -4.44 -11.36 6.33
CA TYR A 61 -5.20 -10.31 6.99
C TYR A 61 -5.70 -9.35 5.93
N TYR A 62 -7.00 -9.09 5.90
CA TYR A 62 -7.63 -8.30 4.85
C TYR A 62 -8.74 -7.43 5.39
N SER A 63 -9.09 -6.38 4.66
CA SER A 63 -10.25 -5.56 4.96
C SER A 63 -11.49 -6.16 4.36
N ARG A 64 -12.62 -6.11 5.09
CA ARG A 64 -13.93 -6.49 4.55
C ARG A 64 -15.03 -5.59 5.10
N TRP A 65 -16.09 -5.41 4.32
CA TRP A 65 -17.34 -4.77 4.75
C TRP A 65 -18.50 -5.31 3.94
N GLU A 66 -19.68 -5.36 4.56
CA GLU A 66 -20.87 -5.95 3.92
C GLU A 66 -21.26 -5.14 2.66
N LYS A 67 -21.56 -5.86 1.57
CA LYS A 67 -21.95 -5.27 0.27
C LYS A 67 -23.22 -4.42 0.36
N LYS A 68 -24.12 -4.72 1.31
CA LYS A 68 -25.35 -3.94 1.54
C LYS A 68 -25.13 -2.46 1.86
N TYR A 69 -23.95 -2.10 2.40
CA TYR A 69 -23.59 -0.70 2.71
C TYR A 69 -22.98 0.04 1.52
N GLY A 70 -22.76 -0.64 0.40
CA GLY A 70 -22.11 -0.08 -0.79
C GLY A 70 -20.58 -0.01 -0.66
N PHE A 71 -19.90 0.12 -1.82
CA PHE A 71 -18.43 0.10 -1.86
C PHE A 71 -17.80 1.22 -1.02
N MET A 72 -18.35 2.44 -1.06
CA MET A 72 -17.81 3.60 -0.34
C MET A 72 -17.87 3.48 1.19
N ALA A 73 -18.58 2.49 1.71
CA ALA A 73 -18.63 2.20 3.15
C ALA A 73 -17.33 1.57 3.71
N TRP A 74 -16.31 1.41 2.89
CA TRP A 74 -14.96 1.02 3.35
C TRP A 74 -14.43 1.90 4.48
N VAL A 75 -14.83 3.17 4.53
CA VAL A 75 -14.38 4.13 5.53
C VAL A 75 -15.20 4.11 6.82
N THR A 76 -16.42 3.55 6.78
CA THR A 76 -17.37 3.51 7.91
C THR A 76 -17.59 2.13 8.47
N HIS A 77 -17.58 1.08 7.62
CA HIS A 77 -17.99 -0.29 7.97
C HIS A 77 -16.90 -1.35 7.78
N SER A 78 -15.71 -0.97 7.34
CA SER A 78 -14.63 -1.93 7.20
C SER A 78 -14.15 -2.45 8.55
N GLU A 79 -13.84 -3.74 8.57
CA GLU A 79 -13.17 -4.44 9.66
C GLU A 79 -12.01 -5.27 9.11
N ILE A 80 -10.99 -5.52 9.92
CA ILE A 80 -9.92 -6.43 9.54
C ILE A 80 -10.30 -7.85 9.94
N ALA A 81 -10.28 -8.72 8.94
CA ALA A 81 -10.55 -10.15 9.07
C ALA A 81 -9.30 -10.96 8.73
N HIS A 82 -9.33 -12.24 9.09
CA HIS A 82 -8.28 -13.21 8.93
C HIS A 82 -8.78 -14.43 8.16
N ALA A 83 -7.97 -14.89 7.22
CA ALA A 83 -8.17 -16.13 6.50
C ALA A 83 -6.88 -16.95 6.49
N VAL A 84 -7.01 -18.27 6.34
CA VAL A 84 -5.89 -19.21 6.45
C VAL A 84 -5.86 -20.14 5.26
N SER A 85 -4.66 -20.53 4.83
CA SER A 85 -4.43 -21.48 3.75
C SER A 85 -3.25 -22.42 4.07
N LYS A 86 -3.25 -23.61 3.47
CA LYS A 86 -2.09 -24.52 3.46
C LYS A 86 -1.08 -24.18 2.35
N SER A 87 -1.49 -23.35 1.39
CA SER A 87 -0.67 -22.96 0.22
C SER A 87 -0.48 -21.45 0.18
N PRO A 88 0.69 -20.95 -0.27
CA PRO A 88 0.96 -19.51 -0.33
C PRO A 88 -0.03 -18.74 -1.19
N LEU A 89 -0.58 -19.34 -2.25
CA LEU A 89 -1.51 -18.70 -3.17
C LEU A 89 -2.98 -19.00 -2.88
N GLY A 90 -3.25 -19.79 -1.85
CA GLY A 90 -4.62 -20.21 -1.53
C GLY A 90 -4.94 -21.66 -1.95
N PRO A 91 -6.22 -22.08 -1.93
CA PRO A 91 -7.33 -21.25 -1.51
C PRO A 91 -7.27 -20.86 -0.03
N TYR A 92 -7.61 -19.61 0.27
CA TYR A 92 -7.75 -19.12 1.63
C TYR A 92 -9.17 -19.33 2.10
N VAL A 93 -9.33 -19.65 3.40
CA VAL A 93 -10.62 -19.86 4.06
C VAL A 93 -10.74 -18.86 5.20
N PHE A 94 -11.86 -18.14 5.28
CA PHE A 94 -12.15 -17.22 6.38
C PHE A 94 -12.03 -17.94 7.72
N HIS A 95 -11.36 -17.30 8.66
CA HIS A 95 -11.16 -17.83 10.01
C HIS A 95 -11.97 -17.00 11.03
N ASP A 96 -11.65 -15.70 11.19
CA ASP A 96 -12.27 -14.83 12.19
C ASP A 96 -12.18 -13.34 11.84
N VAL A 97 -12.83 -12.51 12.67
CA VAL A 97 -12.66 -11.05 12.67
C VAL A 97 -11.59 -10.68 13.68
N VAL A 98 -10.49 -10.09 13.19
CA VAL A 98 -9.33 -9.71 14.01
C VAL A 98 -9.65 -8.51 14.92
N PHE A 99 -10.29 -7.48 14.33
CA PHE A 99 -10.59 -6.23 15.03
C PHE A 99 -12.08 -5.90 14.96
N PRO A 100 -12.90 -6.46 15.85
CA PRO A 100 -14.27 -6.02 15.97
C PRO A 100 -14.33 -4.55 16.42
N ARG A 101 -15.42 -3.86 16.06
CA ARG A 101 -15.68 -2.50 16.55
C ARG A 101 -15.63 -2.47 18.07
N ARG A 102 -14.97 -1.44 18.63
CA ARG A 102 -14.81 -1.27 20.09
C ARG A 102 -15.42 0.02 20.66
N GLY A 103 -16.15 0.78 19.81
CA GLY A 103 -16.92 1.96 20.21
C GLY A 103 -16.26 3.30 19.91
N LYS A 104 -17.09 4.34 19.84
CA LYS A 104 -16.70 5.71 19.42
C LYS A 104 -15.65 6.37 20.31
N GLN A 105 -15.50 5.92 21.55
CA GLN A 105 -14.54 6.44 22.52
C GLN A 105 -13.08 6.14 22.14
N TYR A 106 -12.85 5.19 21.27
CA TYR A 106 -11.52 4.85 20.79
C TYR A 106 -11.27 5.47 19.42
N TRP A 107 -10.04 5.89 19.16
CA TRP A 107 -9.63 6.53 17.92
C TRP A 107 -9.84 5.64 16.67
N ASP A 108 -9.81 4.32 16.83
CA ASP A 108 -10.02 3.28 15.81
C ASP A 108 -11.25 2.40 16.10
N GLY A 109 -12.16 2.92 16.92
CA GLY A 109 -13.24 2.09 17.50
C GLY A 109 -14.36 1.77 16.54
N MET A 110 -14.50 2.56 15.47
CA MET A 110 -15.61 2.41 14.53
C MET A 110 -15.23 1.67 13.26
N ASN A 111 -13.98 1.81 12.81
CA ASN A 111 -13.54 1.25 11.54
C ASN A 111 -12.05 0.95 11.55
N THR A 112 -11.66 -0.20 10.99
CA THR A 112 -10.27 -0.59 10.74
C THR A 112 -10.11 -1.06 9.31
N HIS A 113 -9.00 -0.68 8.66
CA HIS A 113 -8.82 -0.86 7.22
C HIS A 113 -7.34 -0.98 6.83
N ASN A 114 -7.08 -1.55 5.65
CA ASN A 114 -5.75 -1.60 5.04
C ASN A 114 -4.64 -2.16 5.94
N PRO A 115 -4.75 -3.44 6.34
CA PRO A 115 -3.75 -4.10 7.17
C PRO A 115 -2.43 -4.33 6.42
N THR A 116 -1.33 -4.34 7.18
CA THR A 116 -0.05 -4.90 6.75
C THR A 116 0.60 -5.64 7.93
N VAL A 117 0.83 -6.94 7.77
CA VAL A 117 1.34 -7.82 8.82
C VAL A 117 2.83 -8.06 8.65
N HIS A 118 3.56 -8.08 9.75
CA HIS A 118 4.99 -8.40 9.79
C HIS A 118 5.34 -9.22 11.03
N PHE A 119 6.42 -10.00 10.93
CA PHE A 119 6.99 -10.73 12.05
C PHE A 119 8.35 -10.12 12.40
N PHE A 120 8.46 -9.52 13.58
CA PHE A 120 9.68 -8.90 14.08
C PHE A 120 9.97 -9.40 15.50
N ASN A 121 11.21 -9.73 15.78
CA ASN A 121 11.66 -10.05 17.14
C ASN A 121 10.77 -11.10 17.86
N GLY A 122 10.32 -12.13 17.14
CA GLY A 122 9.52 -13.22 17.71
C GLY A 122 8.03 -12.92 17.90
N LYS A 123 7.54 -11.77 17.43
CA LYS A 123 6.13 -11.36 17.54
C LYS A 123 5.55 -10.92 16.19
N TYR A 124 4.23 -11.06 16.08
CA TYR A 124 3.45 -10.54 14.95
C TYR A 124 3.01 -9.11 15.23
N TYR A 125 3.17 -8.25 14.23
CA TYR A 125 2.75 -6.84 14.25
C TYR A 125 1.80 -6.61 13.08
N LEU A 126 0.59 -6.19 13.37
CA LEU A 126 -0.42 -5.87 12.38
C LEU A 126 -0.66 -4.36 12.40
N TYR A 127 -0.10 -3.66 11.41
CA TYR A 127 -0.32 -2.22 11.23
C TYR A 127 -1.58 -2.01 10.40
N TYR A 128 -2.29 -0.93 10.68
CA TYR A 128 -3.57 -0.67 10.03
C TYR A 128 -3.94 0.82 10.05
N THR A 129 -4.91 1.18 9.23
CA THR A 129 -5.61 2.46 9.31
C THR A 129 -6.85 2.27 10.18
N GLY A 130 -7.01 3.09 11.21
CA GLY A 130 -8.20 3.11 12.04
C GLY A 130 -8.87 4.46 12.05
N ASN A 131 -10.17 4.50 12.35
CA ASN A 131 -10.89 5.76 12.53
C ASN A 131 -12.10 5.62 13.44
N THR A 132 -12.64 6.76 13.83
CA THR A 132 -13.97 6.97 14.41
C THR A 132 -14.65 8.16 13.74
N GLY A 133 -15.95 8.24 13.80
CA GLY A 133 -16.70 9.31 13.13
C GLY A 133 -18.16 9.39 13.60
N ASP A 134 -19.01 9.97 12.76
CA ASP A 134 -20.44 10.20 13.03
C ASP A 134 -21.33 8.97 12.84
N ASP A 135 -20.77 7.88 12.30
CA ASP A 135 -21.47 6.63 11.97
C ASP A 135 -22.57 6.80 10.88
N ASN A 136 -22.55 7.89 10.16
CA ASN A 136 -23.46 8.11 9.06
C ASN A 136 -22.94 7.44 7.79
N ASN A 137 -23.76 6.59 7.17
CA ASN A 137 -23.42 5.95 5.90
C ASN A 137 -24.50 6.23 4.86
N VAL A 138 -24.14 7.00 3.84
CA VAL A 138 -24.98 7.20 2.66
C VAL A 138 -24.39 6.38 1.52
N VAL A 139 -25.16 5.45 0.99
CA VAL A 139 -24.71 4.55 -0.08
C VAL A 139 -24.18 5.35 -1.27
N GLY A 140 -22.99 5.00 -1.76
CA GLY A 140 -22.32 5.67 -2.87
C GLY A 140 -21.56 6.94 -2.50
N GLN A 141 -21.64 7.42 -1.25
CA GLN A 141 -20.95 8.61 -0.80
C GLN A 141 -19.83 8.30 0.19
N LEU A 142 -18.71 9.01 0.06
CA LEU A 142 -17.61 8.94 1.02
C LEU A 142 -17.94 9.74 2.28
N ASN A 143 -17.92 9.11 3.45
CA ASN A 143 -18.08 9.81 4.71
C ASN A 143 -16.77 10.50 5.12
N PHE A 144 -16.77 11.84 5.07
CA PHE A 144 -15.58 12.64 5.39
C PHE A 144 -15.31 12.78 6.88
N SER A 145 -16.30 12.61 7.77
CA SER A 145 -16.06 12.55 9.21
C SER A 145 -15.13 11.38 9.54
N HIS A 146 -15.44 10.20 9.04
CA HIS A 146 -14.59 9.02 9.18
C HIS A 146 -13.27 9.14 8.40
N ARG A 147 -13.33 9.57 7.12
CA ARG A 147 -12.15 9.68 6.27
C ARG A 147 -11.08 10.61 6.86
N ASN A 148 -11.46 11.76 7.41
CA ASN A 148 -10.54 12.74 7.94
C ASN A 148 -10.04 12.38 9.35
N ASN A 149 -10.71 11.47 10.03
CA ASN A 149 -10.28 10.90 11.30
C ASN A 149 -9.37 9.66 11.19
N GLN A 150 -8.93 9.31 10.00
CA GLN A 150 -8.00 8.20 9.81
C GLN A 150 -6.65 8.46 10.48
N ARG A 151 -6.16 7.46 11.22
CA ARG A 151 -4.85 7.43 11.90
C ARG A 151 -4.20 6.06 11.73
N LEU A 152 -2.93 5.95 12.07
CA LEU A 152 -2.17 4.71 11.97
C LEU A 152 -2.10 3.99 13.30
N GLY A 153 -2.47 2.72 13.29
CA GLY A 153 -2.39 1.83 14.43
C GLY A 153 -1.43 0.68 14.23
N VAL A 154 -1.15 0.01 15.32
CA VAL A 154 -0.49 -1.30 15.35
C VAL A 154 -1.13 -2.16 16.42
N ALA A 155 -1.28 -3.45 16.16
CA ALA A 155 -1.60 -4.45 17.17
C ALA A 155 -0.49 -5.50 17.20
N VAL A 156 -0.29 -6.14 18.35
CA VAL A 156 0.78 -7.12 18.58
C VAL A 156 0.20 -8.42 19.10
N ALA A 157 0.74 -9.54 18.63
CA ALA A 157 0.40 -10.87 19.11
C ALA A 157 1.63 -11.79 19.13
N ASP A 158 1.58 -12.83 19.94
CA ASP A 158 2.58 -13.90 19.98
C ASP A 158 2.26 -15.02 18.97
N SER A 159 1.04 -15.06 18.49
CA SER A 159 0.52 -16.01 17.50
C SER A 159 -0.16 -15.29 16.35
N PRO A 160 -0.16 -15.85 15.12
CA PRO A 160 -0.92 -15.27 14.01
C PRO A 160 -2.44 -15.31 14.24
N TYR A 161 -2.92 -16.12 15.18
CA TYR A 161 -4.33 -16.16 15.61
C TYR A 161 -4.65 -15.14 16.71
N GLY A 162 -3.64 -14.39 17.20
CA GLY A 162 -3.81 -13.53 18.35
C GLY A 162 -3.59 -14.26 19.69
N PRO A 163 -4.16 -13.76 20.81
CA PRO A 163 -4.96 -12.53 20.86
C PRO A 163 -4.16 -11.29 20.50
N TRP A 164 -4.76 -10.40 19.70
CA TRP A 164 -4.15 -9.16 19.25
C TRP A 164 -4.35 -8.04 20.26
N LYS A 165 -3.24 -7.53 20.81
CA LYS A 165 -3.27 -6.37 21.70
C LYS A 165 -3.27 -5.09 20.88
N ARG A 166 -4.41 -4.36 20.85
CA ARG A 166 -4.55 -3.00 20.31
C ARG A 166 -4.19 -1.95 21.35
N PHE A 167 -3.86 -0.74 20.91
CA PHE A 167 -3.51 0.38 21.77
C PHE A 167 -4.54 1.51 21.68
N ASP A 168 -4.72 2.26 22.78
CA ASP A 168 -5.71 3.34 22.87
C ASP A 168 -5.21 4.67 22.26
N LYS A 169 -3.99 4.67 21.75
CA LYS A 169 -3.43 5.77 20.98
C LYS A 169 -2.91 5.24 19.64
N PRO A 170 -2.99 6.02 18.55
CA PRO A 170 -2.38 5.66 17.30
C PRO A 170 -0.85 5.54 17.46
N VAL A 171 -0.21 4.69 16.66
CA VAL A 171 1.25 4.55 16.63
C VAL A 171 1.92 5.77 15.98
N ILE A 172 1.21 6.41 15.06
CA ILE A 172 1.53 7.75 14.52
C ILE A 172 0.21 8.52 14.39
N ASP A 173 0.20 9.76 14.88
CA ASP A 173 -0.92 10.70 14.77
C ASP A 173 -0.59 11.84 13.79
N VAL A 174 -1.59 12.57 13.34
CA VAL A 174 -1.45 13.78 12.51
C VAL A 174 -0.51 14.79 13.17
N SER A 175 0.14 15.61 12.37
CA SER A 175 0.98 16.68 12.90
C SER A 175 0.13 17.76 13.56
N ALA A 176 0.57 18.25 14.70
CA ALA A 176 -0.07 19.39 15.41
C ALA A 176 0.05 20.69 14.61
N ASP A 177 1.12 20.85 13.84
CA ASP A 177 1.29 21.96 12.90
C ASP A 177 0.28 21.81 11.75
N SER A 178 -0.68 22.73 11.65
CA SER A 178 -1.72 22.74 10.64
C SER A 178 -1.20 22.92 9.21
N THR A 179 0.04 23.37 9.05
CA THR A 179 0.70 23.54 7.74
C THR A 179 1.40 22.28 7.26
N ALA A 180 1.54 21.27 8.12
CA ALA A 180 2.23 20.04 7.81
C ALA A 180 1.50 19.22 6.71
N PRO A 181 2.24 18.44 5.92
CA PRO A 181 1.66 17.67 4.81
C PRO A 181 0.75 16.51 5.26
N ASP A 182 0.72 16.18 6.55
CA ASP A 182 -0.15 15.16 7.15
C ASP A 182 -1.08 15.73 8.25
N ALA A 183 -1.35 17.02 8.22
CA ALA A 183 -2.13 17.69 9.25
C ALA A 183 -3.62 17.30 9.29
N LEU A 184 -4.20 16.81 8.17
CA LEU A 184 -5.60 16.45 8.10
C LEU A 184 -5.84 15.00 8.49
N MET A 185 -5.19 14.06 7.82
CA MET A 185 -5.36 12.63 8.05
C MET A 185 -4.14 11.83 7.60
N MET A 186 -4.06 10.59 8.06
CA MET A 186 -3.02 9.62 7.72
C MET A 186 -3.63 8.25 7.46
N ALA A 187 -3.08 7.51 6.47
CA ALA A 187 -3.57 6.18 6.12
C ALA A 187 -2.48 5.31 5.45
N ASN A 188 -2.81 4.05 5.20
CA ASN A 188 -2.06 3.11 4.36
C ASN A 188 -0.60 2.95 4.80
N PRO A 189 -0.36 2.44 6.03
CA PRO A 189 1.00 2.19 6.51
C PRO A 189 1.65 1.04 5.74
N SER A 190 2.94 1.18 5.47
CA SER A 190 3.81 0.10 5.04
C SER A 190 5.13 0.20 5.80
N ILE A 191 5.65 -0.90 6.31
CA ILE A 191 6.81 -0.89 7.19
C ILE A 191 7.83 -1.95 6.78
N THR A 192 9.11 -1.69 7.03
CA THR A 192 10.18 -2.67 6.91
C THR A 192 11.26 -2.43 7.96
N GLN A 193 11.97 -3.47 8.37
CA GLN A 193 13.15 -3.30 9.18
C GLN A 193 14.30 -2.78 8.33
N MET A 194 15.03 -1.80 8.84
CA MET A 194 16.19 -1.21 8.19
C MET A 194 17.45 -2.06 8.46
N LYS A 195 18.50 -1.85 7.67
CA LYS A 195 19.80 -2.54 7.83
C LYS A 195 20.46 -2.34 9.19
N ASP A 196 20.19 -1.19 9.81
CA ASP A 196 20.73 -0.84 11.12
C ASP A 196 19.83 -1.28 12.30
N GLY A 197 18.80 -2.09 12.01
CA GLY A 197 17.87 -2.63 13.00
C GLY A 197 16.70 -1.70 13.33
N ARG A 198 16.71 -0.44 12.88
CA ARG A 198 15.56 0.48 13.01
C ARG A 198 14.40 0.05 12.11
N TYR A 199 13.28 0.73 12.21
CA TYR A 199 12.06 0.47 11.44
C TYR A 199 11.72 1.71 10.63
N LEU A 200 11.56 1.52 9.32
CA LEU A 200 11.10 2.53 8.37
C LEU A 200 9.63 2.28 8.07
N MET A 201 8.79 3.29 8.28
CA MET A 201 7.39 3.29 7.86
C MET A 201 7.20 4.34 6.75
N ILE A 202 6.46 3.97 5.71
CA ILE A 202 5.89 4.90 4.73
C ILE A 202 4.39 4.93 4.92
N TYR A 203 3.78 6.11 4.81
CA TYR A 203 2.35 6.30 4.99
C TYR A 203 1.82 7.43 4.09
N LYS A 204 0.53 7.38 3.80
CA LYS A 204 -0.19 8.47 3.14
C LYS A 204 -0.51 9.56 4.14
N GLY A 205 -0.16 10.81 3.82
CA GLY A 205 -0.57 12.02 4.54
C GLY A 205 -1.41 12.92 3.66
N VAL A 206 -2.35 13.65 4.27
CA VAL A 206 -3.16 14.67 3.58
C VAL A 206 -3.03 16.00 4.32
N ALA A 207 -2.66 17.04 3.58
CA ALA A 207 -2.53 18.39 4.11
C ALA A 207 -3.89 19.11 4.19
N LYS A 208 -3.94 20.19 4.98
CA LYS A 208 -5.09 21.10 5.07
C LYS A 208 -4.99 22.30 4.11
N LYS A 209 -4.03 22.29 3.19
CA LYS A 209 -3.76 23.46 2.32
C LYS A 209 -4.84 23.74 1.28
N ASN A 210 -5.41 22.68 0.69
CA ASN A 210 -6.48 22.85 -0.28
C ASN A 210 -7.78 23.14 0.44
N PRO A 211 -8.59 24.08 -0.08
CA PRO A 211 -9.90 24.36 0.50
C PRO A 211 -10.84 23.16 0.37
N GLY A 212 -11.84 23.12 1.23
CA GLY A 212 -12.86 22.07 1.25
C GLY A 212 -12.49 20.87 2.11
N ILE A 213 -13.45 19.99 2.26
CA ILE A 213 -13.42 18.87 3.20
C ILE A 213 -12.43 17.77 2.78
N PHE A 214 -12.09 17.68 1.50
CA PHE A 214 -11.13 16.68 1.00
C PHE A 214 -9.70 17.01 1.44
N GLY A 215 -9.34 18.29 1.56
CA GLY A 215 -7.98 18.73 1.85
C GLY A 215 -7.01 18.46 0.70
N GLY A 216 -5.74 18.39 1.00
CA GLY A 216 -4.66 18.11 0.05
C GLY A 216 -3.53 19.14 0.11
N PRO A 217 -2.43 18.91 -0.61
CA PRO A 217 -2.16 17.74 -1.44
C PRO A 217 -2.11 16.43 -0.65
N VAL A 218 -2.32 15.31 -1.35
CA VAL A 218 -2.12 13.96 -0.84
C VAL A 218 -0.69 13.54 -1.16
N VAL A 219 0.06 13.16 -0.15
CA VAL A 219 1.47 12.82 -0.26
C VAL A 219 1.82 11.54 0.48
N HIS A 220 2.98 10.97 0.18
CA HIS A 220 3.58 9.92 1.00
C HIS A 220 4.77 10.47 1.78
N LEU A 221 4.89 10.02 3.02
CA LEU A 221 5.89 10.49 3.98
C LEU A 221 6.56 9.28 4.62
N CYS A 222 7.75 9.50 5.18
CA CYS A 222 8.51 8.52 5.93
C CYS A 222 8.45 8.80 7.44
N ALA A 223 8.54 7.74 8.24
CA ALA A 223 8.82 7.86 9.66
C ALA A 223 9.77 6.73 10.10
N ILE A 224 10.65 7.00 11.06
CA ILE A 224 11.66 6.05 11.52
C ILE A 224 11.58 5.89 13.03
N ALA A 225 11.68 4.65 13.52
CA ALA A 225 11.69 4.31 14.94
C ALA A 225 12.78 3.30 15.27
N LYS A 226 13.17 3.22 16.57
CA LYS A 226 14.04 2.16 17.10
C LYS A 226 13.28 0.88 17.45
N SER A 227 11.96 0.97 17.61
CA SER A 227 11.08 -0.14 17.94
C SER A 227 9.94 -0.23 16.93
N PRO A 228 9.39 -1.42 16.62
CA PRO A 228 8.21 -1.56 15.78
C PRO A 228 6.95 -0.90 16.37
N LEU A 229 6.95 -0.62 17.67
CA LEU A 229 5.87 0.14 18.36
C LEU A 229 6.13 1.64 18.42
N GLY A 230 7.21 2.12 17.82
CA GLY A 230 7.61 3.53 17.91
C GLY A 230 8.44 3.87 19.17
N PRO A 231 8.49 5.15 19.59
CA PRO A 231 7.90 6.28 18.87
C PRO A 231 8.56 6.54 17.51
N PHE A 232 7.74 6.82 16.51
CA PHE A 232 8.20 7.11 15.15
C PHE A 232 8.50 8.60 14.98
N LYS A 233 9.73 8.92 14.54
CA LYS A 233 10.10 10.27 14.15
C LYS A 233 9.73 10.48 12.68
N LYS A 234 8.81 11.40 12.41
CA LYS A 234 8.36 11.76 11.06
C LYS A 234 9.44 12.49 10.27
N ILE A 235 9.48 12.23 8.97
CA ILE A 235 10.25 12.96 7.97
C ILE A 235 9.22 13.55 7.01
N LEU A 236 8.94 14.84 7.17
CA LEU A 236 7.84 15.54 6.47
C LEU A 236 8.20 15.97 5.04
N LYS A 237 9.27 15.39 4.45
CA LYS A 237 9.63 15.54 3.05
C LYS A 237 8.80 14.56 2.22
N PRO A 238 7.91 15.03 1.33
CA PRO A 238 7.14 14.14 0.46
C PRO A 238 8.02 13.29 -0.46
N ILE A 239 7.59 12.05 -0.67
CA ILE A 239 8.20 11.07 -1.58
C ILE A 239 7.19 10.65 -2.65
N PHE A 240 7.64 9.98 -3.72
CA PHE A 240 6.81 9.59 -4.89
C PHE A 240 6.06 10.79 -5.48
N ILE A 241 6.78 11.91 -5.62
CA ILE A 241 6.20 13.17 -6.08
C ILE A 241 6.35 13.34 -7.59
N VAL A 242 5.35 14.00 -8.18
CA VAL A 242 5.37 14.49 -9.56
C VAL A 242 5.01 15.96 -9.51
N LYS A 243 5.75 16.78 -10.27
CA LYS A 243 5.49 18.21 -10.35
C LYS A 243 4.04 18.46 -10.82
N ASP A 244 3.37 19.37 -10.14
CA ASP A 244 1.98 19.80 -10.44
C ASP A 244 0.92 18.70 -10.32
N SER A 245 1.25 17.56 -9.71
CA SER A 245 0.29 16.51 -9.39
C SER A 245 -0.03 16.51 -7.89
N PRO A 246 -1.28 16.78 -7.49
CA PRO A 246 -1.67 16.82 -6.08
C PRO A 246 -1.85 15.43 -5.45
N PHE A 247 -1.91 14.35 -6.26
CA PHE A 247 -2.07 12.97 -5.83
C PHE A 247 -1.50 11.99 -6.90
N PRO A 248 -0.17 11.92 -7.06
CA PRO A 248 0.45 11.11 -8.11
C PRO A 248 0.47 9.61 -7.79
N ALA A 249 0.51 9.25 -6.51
CA ALA A 249 0.76 7.89 -6.05
C ALA A 249 -0.10 7.51 -4.85
N GLU A 250 -0.37 6.19 -4.67
CA GLU A 250 -1.05 5.65 -3.49
C GLU A 250 -0.54 4.23 -3.15
N ASP A 251 -0.91 3.73 -1.97
CA ASP A 251 -0.76 2.35 -1.53
C ASP A 251 0.66 1.78 -1.64
N PRO A 252 1.67 2.43 -1.07
CA PRO A 252 3.02 1.88 -1.12
C PRO A 252 3.12 0.58 -0.30
N TYR A 253 3.82 -0.41 -0.84
CA TYR A 253 4.38 -1.53 -0.08
C TYR A 253 5.89 -1.50 -0.18
N ILE A 254 6.59 -1.54 0.96
CA ILE A 254 8.04 -1.43 1.03
C ILE A 254 8.70 -2.67 1.61
N TRP A 255 9.88 -3.01 1.08
CA TRP A 255 10.71 -4.08 1.64
C TRP A 255 12.20 -3.77 1.44
N LEU A 256 13.04 -4.43 2.24
CA LEU A 256 14.49 -4.42 2.09
C LEU A 256 14.92 -5.69 1.37
N GLN A 257 15.70 -5.55 0.30
CA GLN A 257 16.33 -6.69 -0.37
C GLN A 257 17.76 -6.33 -0.78
N GLY A 258 18.72 -7.10 -0.30
CA GLY A 258 20.14 -6.83 -0.53
C GLY A 258 20.55 -5.45 -0.02
N LYS A 259 21.05 -4.60 -0.92
CA LYS A 259 21.53 -3.26 -0.56
C LYS A 259 20.50 -2.13 -0.76
N TYR A 260 19.32 -2.45 -1.28
CA TYR A 260 18.28 -1.45 -1.59
C TYR A 260 16.99 -1.70 -0.83
N TYR A 261 16.28 -0.62 -0.53
CA TYR A 261 14.86 -0.65 -0.24
C TYR A 261 14.12 -0.56 -1.56
N TYR A 262 13.06 -1.33 -1.71
CA TYR A 262 12.17 -1.30 -2.85
C TYR A 262 10.77 -0.93 -2.41
N ALA A 263 9.97 -0.41 -3.35
CA ALA A 263 8.55 -0.15 -3.14
C ALA A 263 7.75 -0.50 -4.39
N ILE A 264 6.56 -1.06 -4.20
CA ILE A 264 5.50 -1.08 -5.20
C ILE A 264 4.54 0.05 -4.83
N VAL A 265 4.17 0.88 -5.80
CA VAL A 265 3.33 2.06 -5.58
C VAL A 265 2.29 2.13 -6.68
N LYS A 266 1.04 2.44 -6.34
CA LYS A 266 0.00 2.71 -7.33
C LYS A 266 0.29 4.05 -8.00
N ASP A 267 0.38 4.05 -9.33
CA ASP A 267 0.48 5.22 -10.20
C ASP A 267 -0.91 5.55 -10.74
N PHE A 268 -1.49 6.67 -10.33
CA PHE A 268 -2.87 7.00 -10.70
C PHE A 268 -3.06 7.37 -12.17
N HIS A 269 -2.06 8.04 -12.74
CA HIS A 269 -2.22 8.69 -14.05
C HIS A 269 -1.11 8.33 -15.04
N GLY A 270 -0.26 7.35 -14.70
CA GLY A 270 0.89 6.98 -15.51
C GLY A 270 2.01 8.01 -15.45
N ALA A 271 2.08 8.78 -14.36
CA ALA A 271 3.09 9.81 -14.18
C ALA A 271 4.52 9.23 -14.04
N PHE A 272 4.63 7.99 -13.61
CA PHE A 272 5.90 7.25 -13.48
C PHE A 272 6.05 6.19 -14.57
N THR A 273 4.98 5.47 -14.88
CA THR A 273 5.00 4.30 -15.78
C THR A 273 4.67 4.63 -17.23
N HIS A 274 4.00 5.75 -17.49
CA HIS A 274 3.44 6.15 -18.79
C HIS A 274 2.31 5.23 -19.30
N HIS A 275 1.69 4.43 -18.39
CA HIS A 275 0.64 3.46 -18.72
C HIS A 275 -0.71 3.73 -18.02
N GLY A 276 -0.98 4.98 -17.62
CA GLY A 276 -2.21 5.33 -16.89
C GLY A 276 -2.24 4.68 -15.52
N LEU A 277 -3.42 4.23 -15.06
CA LEU A 277 -3.54 3.51 -13.80
C LEU A 277 -2.73 2.21 -13.85
N SER A 278 -1.75 2.09 -12.94
CA SER A 278 -0.79 0.98 -12.96
C SER A 278 -0.10 0.84 -11.60
N LEU A 279 0.72 -0.20 -11.45
CA LEU A 279 1.65 -0.35 -10.34
C LEU A 279 3.07 -0.09 -10.81
N ALA A 280 3.79 0.74 -10.08
CA ALA A 280 5.16 1.15 -10.37
C ALA A 280 6.14 0.65 -9.31
N LEU A 281 7.34 0.23 -9.75
CA LEU A 281 8.45 -0.17 -8.90
C LEU A 281 9.41 0.99 -8.64
N PHE A 282 9.76 1.17 -7.38
CA PHE A 282 10.73 2.17 -6.92
C PHE A 282 11.85 1.52 -6.11
N TYR A 283 12.97 2.24 -5.98
CA TYR A 283 14.06 1.87 -5.10
C TYR A 283 14.59 3.05 -4.31
N SER A 284 15.26 2.76 -3.21
CA SER A 284 15.99 3.72 -2.39
C SER A 284 17.24 3.07 -1.77
N LYS A 285 18.32 3.85 -1.60
CA LYS A 285 19.52 3.40 -0.89
C LYS A 285 19.41 3.60 0.63
N ASN A 286 18.60 4.56 1.06
CA ASN A 286 18.49 5.00 2.45
C ASN A 286 17.07 4.90 3.03
N GLY A 287 16.07 4.51 2.22
CA GLY A 287 14.65 4.45 2.60
C GLY A 287 13.93 5.80 2.61
N ILE A 288 14.61 6.89 2.27
CA ILE A 288 14.07 8.26 2.31
C ILE A 288 14.00 8.88 0.90
N ASP A 289 15.06 8.70 0.13
CA ASP A 289 15.14 9.23 -1.23
C ASP A 289 14.79 8.13 -2.22
N TRP A 290 13.60 8.23 -2.82
CA TRP A 290 13.04 7.22 -3.70
C TRP A 290 13.10 7.62 -5.17
N LYS A 291 13.40 6.66 -6.03
CA LYS A 291 13.44 6.82 -7.49
C LYS A 291 12.77 5.62 -8.15
N PRO A 292 12.12 5.78 -9.30
CA PRO A 292 11.67 4.62 -10.06
C PRO A 292 12.88 3.76 -10.51
N VAL A 293 12.70 2.45 -10.58
CA VAL A 293 13.67 1.54 -11.22
C VAL A 293 13.66 1.74 -12.74
N ASN A 294 14.66 1.19 -13.43
CA ASN A 294 14.57 1.10 -14.89
C ASN A 294 13.37 0.22 -15.26
N ASN A 295 12.56 0.64 -16.23
CA ASN A 295 11.32 -0.05 -16.60
C ASN A 295 10.41 -0.27 -15.39
N CYS A 296 10.01 0.80 -14.74
CA CYS A 296 9.30 0.75 -13.45
C CYS A 296 7.87 0.20 -13.52
N LEU A 297 7.28 -0.04 -14.70
CA LEU A 297 5.97 -0.66 -14.82
C LEU A 297 6.00 -2.09 -14.27
N LEU A 298 5.18 -2.36 -13.26
CA LEU A 298 4.99 -3.72 -12.75
C LEU A 298 3.80 -4.40 -13.43
N THR A 299 2.64 -3.75 -13.45
CA THR A 299 1.42 -4.24 -14.11
C THR A 299 0.41 -3.11 -14.29
N VAL A 300 -0.52 -3.31 -15.21
CA VAL A 300 -1.75 -2.51 -15.38
C VAL A 300 -2.94 -3.25 -14.73
N PRO A 301 -4.15 -2.63 -14.63
CA PRO A 301 -5.32 -3.28 -14.02
C PRO A 301 -5.88 -4.42 -14.89
N GLU A 302 -5.14 -5.51 -14.97
CA GLU A 302 -5.57 -6.75 -15.67
C GLU A 302 -4.98 -7.99 -15.02
N ILE A 303 -5.66 -9.12 -15.19
CA ILE A 303 -5.23 -10.43 -14.72
C ILE A 303 -5.04 -11.35 -15.92
N HIS A 304 -3.85 -11.94 -16.01
CA HIS A 304 -3.52 -12.95 -17.01
C HIS A 304 -3.67 -14.35 -16.39
N TRP A 305 -4.69 -15.08 -16.84
CA TRP A 305 -5.03 -16.39 -16.30
C TRP A 305 -4.26 -17.52 -16.98
N LYS A 306 -4.05 -18.62 -16.28
CA LYS A 306 -3.43 -19.84 -16.83
C LYS A 306 -4.19 -20.43 -18.01
N ASN A 307 -5.51 -20.23 -18.08
CA ASN A 307 -6.36 -20.66 -19.19
C ASN A 307 -6.24 -19.77 -20.45
N GLY A 308 -5.36 -18.77 -20.44
CA GLY A 308 -5.15 -17.83 -21.56
C GLY A 308 -6.10 -16.62 -21.57
N LYS A 309 -7.09 -16.57 -20.67
CA LYS A 309 -7.98 -15.39 -20.54
C LYS A 309 -7.20 -14.21 -19.98
N VAL A 310 -7.57 -12.99 -20.39
CA VAL A 310 -7.17 -11.73 -19.75
C VAL A 310 -8.42 -11.02 -19.28
N THR A 311 -8.46 -10.68 -17.99
CA THR A 311 -9.56 -9.92 -17.38
C THR A 311 -9.09 -8.51 -17.07
N LYS A 312 -9.72 -7.52 -17.70
CA LYS A 312 -9.53 -6.10 -17.37
C LYS A 312 -10.32 -5.74 -16.12
N LEU A 313 -9.75 -4.88 -15.28
CA LEU A 313 -10.30 -4.48 -14.00
C LEU A 313 -10.46 -2.96 -13.93
N LYS A 314 -11.37 -2.50 -13.08
CA LYS A 314 -11.50 -1.08 -12.69
C LYS A 314 -10.31 -0.65 -11.84
N PHE A 315 -9.93 -1.51 -10.86
CA PHE A 315 -8.78 -1.31 -9.99
C PHE A 315 -8.03 -2.62 -9.79
N LEU A 316 -6.71 -2.52 -9.72
CA LEU A 316 -5.80 -3.56 -9.25
C LEU A 316 -4.76 -2.83 -8.41
N GLU A 317 -4.90 -2.89 -7.07
CA GLU A 317 -4.18 -2.00 -6.17
C GLU A 317 -3.90 -2.65 -4.81
N ARG A 318 -3.43 -1.89 -3.82
CA ARG A 318 -3.08 -2.39 -2.48
C ARG A 318 -2.05 -3.53 -2.52
N PRO A 319 -0.89 -3.35 -3.18
CA PRO A 319 0.10 -4.40 -3.27
C PRO A 319 0.61 -4.80 -1.89
N GLN A 320 0.74 -6.12 -1.68
CA GLN A 320 1.40 -6.73 -0.53
C GLN A 320 2.24 -7.90 -1.03
N LEU A 321 3.38 -8.14 -0.42
CA LEU A 321 4.24 -9.26 -0.80
C LEU A 321 4.28 -10.34 0.29
N LEU A 322 4.18 -11.59 -0.12
CA LEU A 322 4.68 -12.69 0.68
C LEU A 322 6.19 -12.73 0.50
N ILE A 323 6.91 -12.61 1.60
CA ILE A 323 8.37 -12.66 1.62
C ILE A 323 8.81 -13.93 2.37
N GLU A 324 9.48 -14.83 1.66
CA GLU A 324 10.06 -16.05 2.23
C GLU A 324 11.57 -16.05 1.99
N HIS A 325 12.33 -16.40 3.00
CA HIS A 325 13.81 -16.40 2.95
C HIS A 325 14.41 -15.08 2.44
N GLY A 326 13.77 -13.95 2.80
CA GLY A 326 14.22 -12.61 2.43
C GLY A 326 13.95 -12.21 0.97
N LYS A 327 13.12 -12.97 0.23
CA LYS A 327 12.75 -12.70 -1.16
C LYS A 327 11.22 -12.70 -1.34
N PRO A 328 10.69 -11.80 -2.17
CA PRO A 328 9.29 -11.87 -2.59
C PRO A 328 9.01 -13.18 -3.35
N THR A 329 8.00 -13.93 -2.93
CA THR A 329 7.56 -15.19 -3.55
C THR A 329 6.17 -15.11 -4.15
N ALA A 330 5.33 -14.17 -3.66
CA ALA A 330 4.03 -13.89 -4.22
C ALA A 330 3.62 -12.42 -4.01
N LEU A 331 2.83 -11.90 -4.94
CA LEU A 331 2.20 -10.59 -4.90
C LEU A 331 0.71 -10.76 -4.67
N PHE A 332 0.19 -10.05 -3.67
CA PHE A 332 -1.22 -10.01 -3.29
C PHE A 332 -1.78 -8.63 -3.64
N LEU A 333 -2.93 -8.59 -4.30
CA LEU A 333 -3.55 -7.37 -4.79
C LEU A 333 -5.05 -7.37 -4.50
N ALA A 334 -5.60 -6.19 -4.23
CA ALA A 334 -7.03 -5.96 -4.24
C ALA A 334 -7.48 -5.67 -5.68
N ALA A 335 -8.50 -6.38 -6.13
CA ALA A 335 -9.09 -6.24 -7.44
C ALA A 335 -10.54 -5.76 -7.33
N HIS A 336 -10.96 -4.88 -8.24
CA HIS A 336 -12.34 -4.44 -8.43
C HIS A 336 -12.71 -4.65 -9.88
N GLU A 337 -13.79 -5.38 -10.12
CA GLU A 337 -14.30 -5.62 -11.46
C GLU A 337 -14.68 -4.31 -12.17
N LEU A 338 -14.64 -4.33 -13.49
CA LEU A 338 -15.27 -3.28 -14.28
C LEU A 338 -16.78 -3.32 -14.08
N GLU A 339 -17.39 -2.16 -13.92
CA GLU A 339 -18.84 -2.01 -13.95
C GLU A 339 -19.29 -1.85 -15.41
N ASP A 340 -20.26 -2.65 -15.80
CA ASP A 340 -20.95 -2.55 -17.09
C ASP A 340 -22.47 -2.60 -16.91
N SER A 341 -23.22 -2.66 -18.00
CA SER A 341 -24.68 -2.70 -17.95
C SER A 341 -25.25 -3.96 -17.27
N THR A 342 -24.46 -5.02 -17.14
CA THR A 342 -24.90 -6.29 -16.53
C THR A 342 -24.65 -6.36 -15.04
N ASN A 343 -23.68 -5.60 -14.50
CA ASN A 343 -23.26 -5.64 -13.09
C ASN A 343 -23.26 -4.27 -12.40
N MET A 344 -23.92 -3.26 -12.98
CA MET A 344 -23.96 -1.90 -12.44
C MET A 344 -24.36 -1.89 -10.95
N GLY A 345 -23.50 -1.32 -10.10
CA GLY A 345 -23.66 -1.30 -8.64
C GLY A 345 -23.51 -2.66 -7.95
N LYS A 346 -23.11 -3.71 -8.67
CA LYS A 346 -22.87 -5.07 -8.16
C LYS A 346 -21.47 -5.59 -8.47
N ALA A 347 -20.60 -4.75 -9.03
CA ALA A 347 -19.23 -5.15 -9.33
C ALA A 347 -18.55 -5.70 -8.08
N ASN A 348 -17.92 -6.87 -8.22
CA ASN A 348 -17.31 -7.57 -7.12
C ASN A 348 -15.91 -7.04 -6.81
N THR A 349 -15.45 -7.30 -5.60
CA THR A 349 -14.04 -7.12 -5.20
C THR A 349 -13.50 -8.43 -4.66
N PHE A 350 -12.24 -8.67 -4.91
CA PHE A 350 -11.54 -9.86 -4.48
C PHE A 350 -10.05 -9.60 -4.26
N ASN A 351 -9.39 -10.45 -3.52
CA ASN A 351 -7.94 -10.50 -3.47
C ASN A 351 -7.44 -11.53 -4.49
N VAL A 352 -6.46 -11.14 -5.31
CA VAL A 352 -5.78 -12.03 -6.26
C VAL A 352 -4.34 -12.23 -5.82
N HIS A 353 -3.87 -13.47 -5.89
CA HIS A 353 -2.55 -13.88 -5.44
C HIS A 353 -1.74 -14.39 -6.64
N ILE A 354 -0.62 -13.74 -6.91
CA ILE A 354 0.19 -13.95 -8.12
C ILE A 354 1.56 -14.46 -7.69
N ALA A 355 1.95 -15.65 -8.15
CA ALA A 355 3.29 -16.16 -7.91
C ALA A 355 4.35 -15.27 -8.57
N LEU A 356 5.49 -15.12 -7.94
CA LEU A 356 6.67 -14.42 -8.45
C LEU A 356 7.77 -15.43 -8.79
N LYS A 357 8.53 -15.14 -9.87
CA LYS A 357 9.68 -15.96 -10.28
C LYS A 357 10.99 -15.21 -10.06
#